data_fcca0fb158a4b733f675d81497196421
#
_entry.id   fcca0fb158a4b733f675d81497196421
#
_cell.length_a   1.000
_cell.length_b   1.000
_cell.length_c   1.000
_cell.angle_alpha   90.00
_cell.angle_beta   90.00
_cell.angle_gamma   90.00
#
_symmetry.space_group_name_H-M   'P 1'
#
loop_
_entity.id
_entity.type
_entity.pdbx_description
1 polymer ?
#
loop_
_entity_poly.entity_id
_entity_poly.type
_entity_poly.pdbx_seq_one_letter_code
_entity_poly.pdbx_strand_id
1 'polypeptide(L)'
;MSDFDPDEIIEEVLAGNKDRFRLLVREYGLLVRGFLSARLYHLEDAEDLAQEAFLTAYDKLSTYEIGTNFRAWLLTIAKFQLSNHWRKSSRRANAMDKFRHQIAETI
;
A
#
# COMPACT_ATOMS: atom_id res chain seq x y z
N MET A 1 3.78 26.52 -3.13
CA MET A 1 2.59 25.79 -2.68
C MET A 1 1.93 25.11 -3.86
N SER A 2 1.56 23.87 -3.69
CA SER A 2 0.85 23.15 -4.73
C SER A 2 -0.63 23.51 -4.68
N ASP A 3 -1.21 23.85 -5.84
CA ASP A 3 -2.65 24.07 -5.97
C ASP A 3 -3.44 22.76 -6.05
N PHE A 4 -2.75 21.65 -5.81
CA PHE A 4 -3.33 20.33 -5.90
C PHE A 4 -4.29 20.07 -4.74
N ASP A 5 -5.55 19.81 -5.08
CA ASP A 5 -6.60 19.45 -4.11
C ASP A 5 -7.04 18.01 -4.35
N PRO A 6 -6.62 17.07 -3.50
CA PRO A 6 -7.02 15.67 -3.68
C PRO A 6 -8.53 15.46 -3.57
N ASP A 7 -9.21 16.21 -2.72
CA ASP A 7 -10.65 16.03 -2.51
C ASP A 7 -11.45 16.36 -3.76
N GLU A 8 -11.04 17.40 -4.48
CA GLU A 8 -11.69 17.77 -5.75
C GLU A 8 -11.57 16.62 -6.77
N ILE A 9 -10.38 16.04 -6.88
CA ILE A 9 -10.14 14.93 -7.78
C ILE A 9 -10.91 13.69 -7.35
N ILE A 10 -10.97 13.42 -6.06
CA ILE A 10 -11.71 12.29 -5.51
C ILE A 10 -13.20 12.40 -5.83
N GLU A 11 -13.77 13.60 -5.70
CA GLU A 11 -15.17 13.85 -6.05
C GLU A 11 -15.42 13.54 -7.54
N GLU A 12 -14.50 13.95 -8.42
CA GLU A 12 -14.59 13.66 -9.84
C GLU A 12 -14.57 12.17 -10.13
N VAL A 13 -13.66 11.43 -9.48
CA VAL A 13 -13.55 9.99 -9.63
C VAL A 13 -14.84 9.30 -9.18
N LEU A 14 -15.35 9.69 -8.03
CA LEU A 14 -16.58 9.11 -7.47
C LEU A 14 -17.82 9.46 -8.30
N ALA A 15 -17.77 10.57 -9.03
CA ALA A 15 -18.83 10.96 -9.96
C ALA A 15 -18.78 10.18 -11.28
N GLY A 16 -17.80 9.32 -11.48
CA GLY A 16 -17.67 8.46 -12.65
C GLY A 16 -16.47 8.73 -13.53
N ASN A 17 -15.72 9.80 -13.27
CA ASN A 17 -14.52 10.16 -14.05
C ASN A 17 -13.30 9.41 -13.52
N LYS A 18 -13.26 8.11 -13.75
CA LYS A 18 -12.27 7.19 -13.16
C LYS A 18 -10.85 7.50 -13.56
N ASP A 19 -10.64 8.02 -14.77
CA ASP A 19 -9.30 8.36 -15.27
C ASP A 19 -8.58 9.40 -14.41
N ARG A 20 -9.34 10.22 -13.68
CA ARG A 20 -8.76 11.25 -12.81
C ARG A 20 -7.98 10.64 -11.63
N PHE A 21 -8.24 9.38 -11.29
CA PHE A 21 -7.49 8.71 -10.22
C PHE A 21 -5.98 8.67 -10.50
N ARG A 22 -5.57 8.63 -11.78
CA ARG A 22 -4.15 8.66 -12.13
C ARG A 22 -3.42 9.89 -11.57
N LEU A 23 -4.13 11.00 -11.37
CA LEU A 23 -3.54 12.21 -10.80
C LEU A 23 -3.15 12.00 -9.34
N LEU A 24 -3.94 11.22 -8.59
CA LEU A 24 -3.61 10.85 -7.22
C LEU A 24 -2.39 9.93 -7.18
N VAL A 25 -2.32 8.97 -8.09
CA VAL A 25 -1.17 8.08 -8.19
C VAL A 25 0.10 8.87 -8.52
N ARG A 26 0.00 9.82 -9.44
CA ARG A 26 1.12 10.66 -9.85
C ARG A 26 1.60 11.56 -8.70
N GLU A 27 0.66 12.17 -7.97
CA GLU A 27 0.99 13.08 -6.87
C GLU A 27 1.57 12.36 -5.66
N TYR A 28 1.01 11.20 -5.29
CA TYR A 28 1.36 10.49 -4.07
C TYR A 28 2.25 9.27 -4.27
N GLY A 29 2.61 8.95 -5.52
CA GLY A 29 3.40 7.76 -5.82
C GLY A 29 4.75 7.73 -5.14
N LEU A 30 5.49 8.83 -5.20
CA LEU A 30 6.81 8.93 -4.53
C LEU A 30 6.69 8.83 -3.02
N LEU A 31 5.66 9.44 -2.44
CA LEU A 31 5.42 9.38 -1.01
C LEU A 31 5.19 7.92 -0.55
N VAL A 32 4.31 7.21 -1.23
CA VAL A 32 3.96 5.83 -0.86
C VAL A 32 5.16 4.90 -1.08
N ARG A 33 5.83 4.99 -2.22
CA ARG A 33 7.03 4.18 -2.49
C ARG A 33 8.14 4.48 -1.50
N GLY A 34 8.37 5.75 -1.18
CA GLY A 34 9.37 6.15 -0.21
C GLY A 34 9.07 5.61 1.19
N PHE A 35 7.82 5.70 1.60
CA PHE A 35 7.37 5.15 2.87
C PHE A 35 7.64 3.64 2.95
N LEU A 36 7.30 2.91 1.90
CA LEU A 36 7.45 1.46 1.87
C LEU A 36 8.92 1.03 1.73
N SER A 37 9.68 1.69 0.85
CA SER A 37 11.09 1.33 0.62
C SER A 37 11.96 1.58 1.84
N ALA A 38 11.61 2.54 2.69
CA ALA A 38 12.32 2.79 3.93
C ALA A 38 12.16 1.65 4.96
N ARG A 39 11.18 0.78 4.75
CA ARG A 39 10.78 -0.27 5.71
C ARG A 39 10.94 -1.69 5.17
N LEU A 40 11.41 -1.83 3.93
CA LEU A 40 11.57 -3.12 3.26
C LEU A 40 13.01 -3.28 2.77
N TYR A 41 13.48 -4.53 2.72
CA TYR A 41 14.83 -4.84 2.24
C TYR A 41 14.92 -4.80 0.72
N HIS A 42 13.84 -5.17 0.02
CA HIS A 42 13.85 -5.28 -1.43
C HIS A 42 12.98 -4.20 -2.06
N LEU A 43 13.57 -3.45 -2.99
CA LEU A 43 12.88 -2.40 -3.72
C LEU A 43 11.67 -2.95 -4.49
N GLU A 44 11.80 -4.17 -5.02
CA GLU A 44 10.71 -4.83 -5.75
C GLU A 44 9.48 -5.02 -4.88
N ASP A 45 9.66 -5.39 -3.61
CA ASP A 45 8.56 -5.53 -2.66
C ASP A 45 7.88 -4.18 -2.40
N ALA A 46 8.67 -3.11 -2.30
CA ALA A 46 8.12 -1.78 -2.09
C ALA A 46 7.27 -1.33 -3.27
N GLU A 47 7.70 -1.61 -4.49
CA GLU A 47 6.94 -1.27 -5.69
C GLU A 47 5.65 -2.07 -5.79
N ASP A 48 5.70 -3.36 -5.50
CA ASP A 48 4.53 -4.23 -5.49
C ASP A 48 3.51 -3.78 -4.44
N LEU A 49 3.97 -3.47 -3.24
CA LEU A 49 3.09 -3.01 -2.17
C LEU A 49 2.52 -1.62 -2.45
N ALA A 50 3.27 -0.75 -3.12
CA ALA A 50 2.77 0.55 -3.53
C ALA A 50 1.62 0.40 -4.53
N GLN A 51 1.76 -0.48 -5.52
CA GLN A 51 0.68 -0.80 -6.45
C GLN A 51 -0.55 -1.30 -5.71
N GLU A 52 -0.37 -2.25 -4.80
CA GLU A 52 -1.47 -2.79 -4.01
C GLU A 52 -2.14 -1.72 -3.15
N ALA A 53 -1.37 -0.80 -2.60
CA ALA A 53 -1.92 0.30 -1.80
C ALA A 53 -2.82 1.19 -2.66
N PHE A 54 -2.40 1.53 -3.88
CA PHE A 54 -3.22 2.36 -4.78
C PHE A 54 -4.45 1.62 -5.30
N LEU A 55 -4.33 0.33 -5.60
CA LEU A 55 -5.49 -0.48 -5.99
C LEU A 55 -6.51 -0.55 -4.86
N THR A 56 -6.04 -0.77 -3.64
CA THR A 56 -6.91 -0.78 -2.46
C THR A 56 -7.55 0.59 -2.24
N ALA A 57 -6.77 1.66 -2.40
CA ALA A 57 -7.28 3.02 -2.27
C ALA A 57 -8.38 3.31 -3.29
N TYR A 58 -8.19 2.87 -4.54
CA TYR A 58 -9.19 3.02 -5.58
C TYR A 58 -10.48 2.28 -5.21
N ASP A 59 -10.36 1.03 -4.79
CA ASP A 59 -11.52 0.20 -4.42
C ASP A 59 -12.28 0.76 -3.22
N LYS A 60 -11.57 1.39 -2.29
CA LYS A 60 -12.15 1.92 -1.05
C LYS A 60 -12.36 3.44 -1.08
N LEU A 61 -12.20 4.06 -2.24
CA LEU A 61 -12.25 5.52 -2.34
C LEU A 61 -13.58 6.10 -1.84
N SER A 62 -14.68 5.38 -2.05
CA SER A 62 -15.99 5.78 -1.56
C SER A 62 -16.10 5.82 -0.03
N THR A 63 -15.16 5.17 0.67
CA THR A 63 -15.12 5.19 2.14
C THR A 63 -14.29 6.35 2.69
N TYR A 64 -13.54 7.02 1.83
CA TYR A 64 -12.78 8.19 2.25
C TYR A 64 -13.74 9.35 2.56
N GLU A 65 -13.53 10.00 3.69
CA GLU A 65 -14.34 11.14 4.10
C GLU A 65 -13.74 12.43 3.55
N ILE A 66 -14.45 13.07 2.64
CA ILE A 66 -14.07 14.36 2.05
C ILE A 66 -13.88 15.38 3.16
N GLY A 67 -12.85 16.21 3.04
CA GLY A 67 -12.53 17.24 4.03
C GLY A 67 -11.61 16.78 5.13
N THR A 68 -11.26 15.49 5.17
CA THR A 68 -10.27 14.96 6.11
C THR A 68 -8.88 14.98 5.45
N ASN A 69 -7.99 14.08 5.79
CA ASN A 69 -6.61 14.09 5.29
C ASN A 69 -6.37 12.88 4.38
N PHE A 70 -6.42 13.09 3.07
CA PHE A 70 -6.22 12.01 2.10
C PHE A 70 -4.84 11.37 2.24
N ARG A 71 -3.80 12.17 2.44
CA ARG A 71 -2.43 11.67 2.60
C ARG A 71 -2.35 10.67 3.76
N ALA A 72 -2.93 11.02 4.91
CA ALA A 72 -2.94 10.16 6.08
C ALA A 72 -3.76 8.89 5.83
N TRP A 73 -4.90 9.02 5.17
CA TRP A 73 -5.76 7.90 4.81
C TRP A 73 -5.02 6.92 3.89
N LEU A 74 -4.33 7.44 2.87
CA LEU A 74 -3.56 6.63 1.93
C LEU A 74 -2.39 5.92 2.63
N LEU A 75 -1.66 6.63 3.49
CA LEU A 75 -0.55 6.03 4.24
C LEU A 75 -1.03 4.95 5.22
N THR A 76 -2.23 5.08 5.76
CA THR A 76 -2.83 4.03 6.59
C THR A 76 -3.03 2.74 5.77
N ILE A 77 -3.48 2.88 4.52
CA ILE A 77 -3.60 1.75 3.59
C ILE A 77 -2.23 1.12 3.33
N ALA A 78 -1.21 1.94 3.07
CA ALA A 78 0.15 1.45 2.85
C ALA A 78 0.69 0.70 4.07
N LYS A 79 0.44 1.20 5.27
CA LYS A 79 0.82 0.52 6.53
C LYS A 79 0.15 -0.84 6.66
N PHE A 80 -1.11 -0.92 6.28
CA PHE A 80 -1.84 -2.17 6.31
C PHE A 80 -1.23 -3.19 5.34
N GLN A 81 -0.88 -2.77 4.13
CA GLN A 81 -0.22 -3.62 3.15
C GLN A 81 1.13 -4.11 3.68
N LEU A 82 1.87 -3.23 4.33
CA LEU A 82 3.17 -3.55 4.93
C LEU A 82 3.02 -4.60 6.05
N SER A 83 2.04 -4.43 6.93
CA SER A 83 1.75 -5.38 8.00
C SER A 83 1.39 -6.75 7.44
N ASN A 84 0.58 -6.81 6.39
CA ASN A 84 0.22 -8.05 5.73
C ASN A 84 1.44 -8.73 5.12
N HIS A 85 2.33 -7.96 4.49
CA HIS A 85 3.56 -8.47 3.90
C HIS A 85 4.44 -9.12 4.97
N TRP A 86 4.67 -8.44 6.09
CA TRP A 86 5.47 -8.97 7.19
C TRP A 86 4.85 -10.22 7.81
N ARG A 87 3.54 -10.25 7.94
CA ARG A 87 2.83 -11.41 8.48
C ARG A 87 3.01 -12.63 7.59
N LYS A 88 2.90 -12.45 6.27
CA LYS A 88 3.14 -13.53 5.30
C LYS A 88 4.59 -14.01 5.35
N SER A 89 5.55 -13.09 5.45
CA SER A 89 6.97 -13.42 5.54
C SER A 89 7.27 -14.19 6.82
N SER A 90 6.70 -13.81 7.95
CA SER A 90 6.86 -14.52 9.22
C SER A 90 6.30 -15.94 9.17
N ARG A 91 5.13 -16.11 8.57
CA ARG A 91 4.53 -17.44 8.41
C ARG A 91 5.42 -18.34 7.55
N ARG A 92 5.98 -17.80 6.48
CA ARG A 92 6.88 -18.54 5.58
C ARG A 92 8.16 -18.95 6.32
N ALA A 93 8.76 -18.03 7.07
CA ALA A 93 9.95 -18.29 7.86
C ALA A 93 9.70 -19.39 8.92
N ASN A 94 8.57 -19.29 9.63
CA ASN A 94 8.20 -20.28 10.64
C ASN A 94 7.98 -21.68 10.03
N ALA A 95 7.35 -21.75 8.86
CA ALA A 95 7.14 -23.01 8.17
C ALA A 95 8.48 -23.64 7.74
N MET A 96 9.40 -22.81 7.23
CA MET A 96 10.73 -23.29 6.84
C MET A 96 11.55 -23.76 8.04
N ASP A 97 11.46 -23.07 9.17
CA ASP A 97 12.14 -23.48 10.41
C ASP A 97 11.63 -24.82 10.90
N LYS A 98 10.32 -25.03 10.90
CA LYS A 98 9.73 -26.34 11.28
C LYS A 98 10.20 -27.44 10.36
N PHE A 99 10.25 -27.20 9.06
CA PHE A 99 10.70 -28.17 8.08
C PHE A 99 12.16 -28.54 8.29
N ARG A 100 13.03 -27.56 8.52
CA ARG A 100 14.45 -27.79 8.82
C ARG A 100 14.62 -28.64 10.07
N HIS A 101 13.81 -28.36 11.09
CA HIS A 101 13.85 -29.11 12.34
C HIS A 101 13.51 -30.58 12.13
N GLN A 102 12.45 -30.84 11.35
CA GLN A 102 12.03 -32.20 11.01
C GLN A 102 13.12 -32.95 10.24
N ILE A 103 13.80 -32.28 9.30
CA ILE A 103 14.91 -32.88 8.55
C ILE A 103 16.05 -33.25 9.49
N ALA A 104 16.41 -32.36 10.40
CA ALA A 104 17.49 -32.59 11.35
C ALA A 104 17.19 -33.78 12.26
N GLU A 105 15.97 -33.95 12.70
CA GLU A 105 15.57 -35.09 13.54
C GLU A 105 15.59 -36.42 12.77
N THR A 106 15.33 -36.38 11.47
CA THR A 106 15.30 -37.58 10.62
C THR A 106 16.72 -38.07 10.30
N ILE A 107 17.70 -37.20 10.23
CA ILE A 107 19.09 -37.52 9.96
C ILE A 107 19.77 -38.09 11.22
#